data_2ed41672ef86bebce298bd798af912d1
#
_entry.id   2ed41672ef86bebce298bd798af912d1
#
_cell.length_a   1.000
_cell.length_b   1.000
_cell.length_c   1.000
_cell.angle_alpha   90.00
_cell.angle_beta   90.00
_cell.angle_gamma   90.00
#
_symmetry.space_group_name_H-M   'P 1'
#
loop_
_entity.id
_entity.type
_entity.pdbx_description
1 polymer ?
#
loop_
_entity_poly.entity_id
_entity_poly.type
_entity_poly.pdbx_seq_one_letter_code
_entity_poly.pdbx_strand_id
1 'polypeptide(L)'
;KLTVRWQNLDSSERSLAGVQTIEARNSAEEAQTIALLARQALEDPDQRVAIVTPDRSLATRISAHLKRWEIQVDDTAGQPLAKLPEGVFFLNLLAAVADGFPPAEFLALLKHPLVQRGEGRLSWLDHVRELDLLLRGPRPAPGLAGIDALLRAENHRTRKLRGAITPWRQSVRTMFEPMESLFAAPLDWPKLLDQLRPLAENLTDGT
;
A
#
# COMPACT_ATOMS: atom_id res chain seq x y z
N LYS A 1 -10.63 33.62 -18.34
CA LYS A 1 -11.86 34.40 -18.03
C LYS A 1 -11.96 34.84 -16.56
N LEU A 2 -11.40 34.06 -15.59
CA LEU A 2 -11.36 34.44 -14.19
C LEU A 2 -10.36 35.59 -13.94
N THR A 3 -9.19 35.56 -14.55
CA THR A 3 -8.11 36.52 -14.42
C THR A 3 -8.57 37.97 -14.81
N VAL A 4 -9.44 38.07 -15.84
CA VAL A 4 -10.01 39.36 -16.26
C VAL A 4 -10.97 39.95 -15.22
N ARG A 5 -11.69 39.09 -14.47
CA ARG A 5 -12.55 39.58 -13.38
C ARG A 5 -11.75 40.20 -12.23
N TRP A 6 -10.57 39.61 -11.90
CA TRP A 6 -9.67 40.17 -10.89
C TRP A 6 -9.14 41.55 -11.27
N GLN A 7 -8.90 41.79 -12.57
CA GLN A 7 -8.44 43.10 -13.05
C GLN A 7 -9.51 44.19 -12.96
N ASN A 8 -10.79 43.80 -12.94
CA ASN A 8 -11.95 44.71 -12.92
C ASN A 8 -12.59 44.81 -11.54
N LEU A 9 -11.95 44.31 -10.46
CA LEU A 9 -12.44 44.50 -9.10
C LEU A 9 -12.36 45.99 -8.70
N ASP A 10 -13.35 46.44 -7.96
CA ASP A 10 -13.36 47.81 -7.41
C ASP A 10 -12.21 47.98 -6.41
N SER A 11 -11.74 49.20 -6.25
CA SER A 11 -10.62 49.51 -5.33
C SER A 11 -10.90 49.10 -3.88
N SER A 12 -12.16 49.14 -3.46
CA SER A 12 -12.61 48.65 -2.15
C SER A 12 -12.52 47.13 -1.97
N GLU A 13 -12.62 46.38 -3.07
CA GLU A 13 -12.53 44.91 -3.10
C GLU A 13 -11.07 44.42 -3.24
N ARG A 14 -10.12 45.31 -3.55
CA ARG A 14 -8.68 45.02 -3.68
C ARG A 14 -7.94 45.16 -2.36
N SER A 15 -8.58 44.90 -1.25
CA SER A 15 -7.92 44.96 0.06
C SER A 15 -7.01 43.77 0.29
N LEU A 16 -5.78 44.06 0.72
CA LEU A 16 -4.81 43.06 1.19
C LEU A 16 -4.71 43.04 2.73
N ALA A 17 -5.72 43.64 3.39
CA ALA A 17 -5.75 43.62 4.85
C ALA A 17 -5.81 42.16 5.36
N GLY A 18 -4.92 41.83 6.27
CA GLY A 18 -4.80 40.47 6.81
C GLY A 18 -4.03 39.49 5.95
N VAL A 19 -3.57 39.90 4.75
CA VAL A 19 -2.70 39.05 3.93
C VAL A 19 -1.26 39.16 4.44
N GLN A 20 -0.64 38.00 4.69
CA GLN A 20 0.76 37.91 5.08
C GLN A 20 1.50 37.01 4.10
N THR A 21 2.74 37.37 3.79
CA THR A 21 3.65 36.56 2.98
C THR A 21 4.76 36.00 3.86
N ILE A 22 5.01 34.73 3.77
CA ILE A 22 6.08 34.05 4.50
C ILE A 22 6.97 33.35 3.48
N GLU A 23 8.26 33.63 3.56
CA GLU A 23 9.28 32.98 2.73
C GLU A 23 10.01 31.92 3.56
N ALA A 24 9.99 30.68 3.09
CA ALA A 24 10.67 29.56 3.71
C ALA A 24 11.95 29.20 2.93
N ARG A 25 13.00 28.75 3.63
CA ARG A 25 14.28 28.41 3.02
C ARG A 25 14.23 27.11 2.19
N ASN A 26 13.33 26.22 2.52
CA ASN A 26 13.14 24.93 1.86
C ASN A 26 11.75 24.38 2.12
N SER A 27 11.38 23.34 1.36
CA SER A 27 10.03 22.74 1.43
C SER A 27 9.69 22.05 2.76
N ALA A 28 10.67 21.69 3.58
CA ALA A 28 10.43 21.14 4.90
C ALA A 28 10.04 22.24 5.90
N GLU A 29 10.76 23.35 5.87
CA GLU A 29 10.43 24.55 6.67
C GLU A 29 9.08 25.13 6.26
N GLU A 30 8.80 25.18 4.95
CA GLU A 30 7.49 25.61 4.43
C GLU A 30 6.34 24.75 5.00
N ALA A 31 6.44 23.44 4.91
CA ALA A 31 5.43 22.52 5.42
C ALA A 31 5.23 22.69 6.93
N GLN A 32 6.31 22.84 7.69
CA GLN A 32 6.26 23.02 9.13
C GLN A 32 5.63 24.37 9.50
N THR A 33 5.99 25.44 8.80
CA THR A 33 5.43 26.77 9.03
C THR A 33 3.93 26.82 8.77
N ILE A 34 3.48 26.23 7.64
CA ILE A 34 2.06 26.13 7.33
C ILE A 34 1.31 25.34 8.41
N ALA A 35 1.87 24.21 8.84
CA ALA A 35 1.27 23.40 9.88
C ALA A 35 1.17 24.13 11.23
N LEU A 36 2.19 24.91 11.61
CA LEU A 36 2.17 25.72 12.84
C LEU A 36 1.12 26.82 12.78
N LEU A 37 1.03 27.52 11.63
CA LEU A 37 0.01 28.56 11.45
C LEU A 37 -1.41 27.97 11.49
N ALA A 38 -1.62 26.83 10.86
CA ALA A 38 -2.89 26.13 10.90
C ALA A 38 -3.25 25.71 12.34
N ARG A 39 -2.29 25.16 13.09
CA ARG A 39 -2.48 24.79 14.49
C ARG A 39 -2.81 26.02 15.35
N GLN A 40 -2.06 27.11 15.18
CA GLN A 40 -2.31 28.34 15.91
C GLN A 40 -3.71 28.89 15.65
N ALA A 41 -4.15 28.89 14.39
CA ALA A 41 -5.50 29.36 14.05
C ALA A 41 -6.60 28.45 14.64
N LEU A 42 -6.35 27.15 14.79
CA LEU A 42 -7.28 26.18 15.38
C LEU A 42 -7.29 26.21 16.93
N GLU A 43 -6.49 27.06 17.58
CA GLU A 43 -6.63 27.32 19.03
C GLU A 43 -7.96 28.03 19.34
N ASP A 44 -8.53 28.75 18.36
CA ASP A 44 -9.87 29.27 18.43
C ASP A 44 -10.86 28.21 17.90
N PRO A 45 -11.80 27.71 18.75
CA PRO A 45 -12.72 26.63 18.36
C PRO A 45 -13.68 26.99 17.21
N ASP A 46 -13.94 28.28 17.00
CA ASP A 46 -14.83 28.76 15.96
C ASP A 46 -14.13 28.96 14.60
N GLN A 47 -12.82 28.83 14.57
CA GLN A 47 -12.04 29.04 13.36
C GLN A 47 -12.01 27.79 12.49
N ARG A 48 -12.12 28.00 11.19
CA ARG A 48 -11.88 26.98 10.15
C ARG A 48 -10.69 27.38 9.32
N VAL A 49 -9.78 26.42 9.10
CA VAL A 49 -8.57 26.63 8.32
C VAL A 49 -8.65 25.86 7.02
N ALA A 50 -8.40 26.53 5.91
CA ALA A 50 -8.24 25.90 4.60
C ALA A 50 -6.79 26.08 4.11
N ILE A 51 -6.16 24.99 3.70
CA ILE A 51 -4.84 24.98 3.10
C ILE A 51 -5.00 24.65 1.62
N VAL A 52 -4.58 25.56 0.74
CA VAL A 52 -4.70 25.38 -0.70
C VAL A 52 -3.30 25.28 -1.32
N THR A 53 -3.02 24.16 -1.95
CA THR A 53 -1.73 23.93 -2.63
C THR A 53 -1.90 23.03 -3.84
N PRO A 54 -1.25 23.30 -4.97
CA PRO A 54 -1.17 22.36 -6.10
C PRO A 54 -0.12 21.28 -5.86
N ASP A 55 0.79 21.44 -4.90
CA ASP A 55 1.86 20.47 -4.60
C ASP A 55 1.37 19.39 -3.64
N ARG A 56 1.18 18.19 -4.17
CA ARG A 56 0.76 17.01 -3.40
C ARG A 56 1.82 16.55 -2.38
N SER A 57 3.09 16.80 -2.65
CA SER A 57 4.17 16.48 -1.73
C SER A 57 4.13 17.40 -0.50
N LEU A 58 3.90 18.70 -0.72
CA LEU A 58 3.71 19.68 0.35
C LEU A 58 2.48 19.33 1.18
N ALA A 59 1.33 19.04 0.56
CA ALA A 59 0.11 18.63 1.25
C ALA A 59 0.33 17.42 2.16
N THR A 60 1.04 16.40 1.66
CA THR A 60 1.36 15.19 2.44
C THR A 60 2.24 15.51 3.66
N ARG A 61 3.24 16.38 3.51
CA ARG A 61 4.12 16.80 4.62
C ARG A 61 3.36 17.60 5.67
N ILE A 62 2.52 18.54 5.25
CA ILE A 62 1.67 19.32 6.15
C ILE A 62 0.74 18.40 6.95
N SER A 63 0.06 17.48 6.28
CA SER A 63 -0.82 16.49 6.92
C SER A 63 -0.06 15.62 7.94
N ALA A 64 1.19 15.23 7.64
CA ALA A 64 2.03 14.48 8.57
C ALA A 64 2.39 15.29 9.82
N HIS A 65 2.65 16.60 9.69
CA HIS A 65 2.89 17.48 10.84
C HIS A 65 1.62 17.65 11.69
N LEU A 66 0.47 17.89 11.07
CA LEU A 66 -0.81 18.06 11.77
C LEU A 66 -1.24 16.79 12.50
N LYS A 67 -1.04 15.62 11.88
CA LYS A 67 -1.32 14.32 12.48
C LYS A 67 -0.52 14.08 13.77
N ARG A 68 0.71 14.58 13.89
CA ARG A 68 1.51 14.47 15.12
C ARG A 68 0.89 15.22 16.31
N TRP A 69 0.01 16.19 16.04
CA TRP A 69 -0.75 16.92 17.03
C TRP A 69 -2.22 16.46 17.10
N GLU A 70 -2.51 15.28 16.54
CA GLU A 70 -3.85 14.68 16.52
C GLU A 70 -4.89 15.51 15.75
N ILE A 71 -4.43 16.47 14.92
CA ILE A 71 -5.29 17.26 14.04
C ILE A 71 -5.58 16.44 12.79
N GLN A 72 -6.85 16.10 12.59
CA GLN A 72 -7.31 15.42 11.39
C GLN A 72 -7.54 16.43 10.27
N VAL A 73 -7.03 16.11 9.09
CA VAL A 73 -7.14 16.93 7.88
C VAL A 73 -8.06 16.24 6.89
N ASP A 74 -9.05 16.97 6.40
CA ASP A 74 -9.84 16.54 5.24
C ASP A 74 -9.11 16.93 3.96
N ASP A 75 -8.57 15.93 3.26
CA ASP A 75 -7.87 16.12 1.99
C ASP A 75 -8.81 15.83 0.83
N THR A 76 -9.33 16.89 0.19
CA THR A 76 -10.28 16.78 -0.92
C THR A 76 -9.76 16.01 -2.14
N ALA A 77 -8.43 15.91 -2.32
CA ALA A 77 -7.84 15.12 -3.40
C ALA A 77 -7.74 13.63 -3.06
N GLY A 78 -7.97 13.26 -1.80
CA GLY A 78 -7.89 11.88 -1.32
C GLY A 78 -6.48 11.30 -1.40
N GLN A 79 -6.39 9.98 -1.15
CA GLN A 79 -5.16 9.22 -1.30
C GLN A 79 -5.27 8.25 -2.48
N PRO A 80 -4.22 8.10 -3.29
CA PRO A 80 -4.20 7.08 -4.34
C PRO A 80 -4.42 5.68 -3.76
N LEU A 81 -5.37 4.93 -4.33
CA LEU A 81 -5.69 3.58 -3.87
C LEU A 81 -4.43 2.69 -3.79
N ALA A 82 -3.50 2.84 -4.73
CA ALA A 82 -2.23 2.12 -4.75
C ALA A 82 -1.31 2.36 -3.54
N LYS A 83 -1.60 3.37 -2.71
CA LYS A 83 -0.87 3.66 -1.46
C LYS A 83 -1.60 3.16 -0.21
N LEU A 84 -2.85 2.75 -0.35
CA LEU A 84 -3.63 2.17 0.73
C LEU A 84 -3.27 0.68 0.89
N PRO A 85 -3.39 0.11 2.09
CA PRO A 85 -3.11 -1.31 2.31
C PRO A 85 -3.85 -2.23 1.33
N GLU A 86 -5.11 -1.95 1.06
CA GLU A 86 -5.96 -2.72 0.14
C GLU A 86 -5.42 -2.66 -1.31
N GLY A 87 -5.03 -1.48 -1.76
CA GLY A 87 -4.46 -1.29 -3.09
C GLY A 87 -3.07 -1.95 -3.22
N VAL A 88 -2.23 -1.83 -2.19
CA VAL A 88 -0.91 -2.51 -2.15
C VAL A 88 -1.10 -4.02 -2.16
N PHE A 89 -2.05 -4.55 -1.38
CA PHE A 89 -2.39 -5.98 -1.39
C PHE A 89 -2.79 -6.45 -2.78
N PHE A 90 -3.71 -5.74 -3.43
CA PHE A 90 -4.18 -6.10 -4.76
C PHE A 90 -3.06 -6.04 -5.81
N LEU A 91 -2.20 -5.02 -5.77
CA LEU A 91 -1.06 -4.92 -6.67
C LEU A 91 -0.03 -6.04 -6.44
N ASN A 92 0.24 -6.41 -5.18
CA ASN A 92 1.11 -7.54 -4.86
C ASN A 92 0.51 -8.86 -5.35
N LEU A 93 -0.81 -9.03 -5.22
CA LEU A 93 -1.51 -10.21 -5.73
C LEU A 93 -1.38 -10.31 -7.25
N LEU A 94 -1.65 -9.22 -7.96
CA LEU A 94 -1.51 -9.16 -9.42
C LEU A 94 -0.08 -9.44 -9.86
N ALA A 95 0.92 -8.81 -9.24
CA ALA A 95 2.32 -9.01 -9.59
C ALA A 95 2.76 -10.45 -9.35
N ALA A 96 2.40 -11.04 -8.21
CA ALA A 96 2.74 -12.43 -7.90
C ALA A 96 2.15 -13.41 -8.93
N VAL A 97 0.90 -13.20 -9.36
CA VAL A 97 0.24 -14.09 -10.32
C VAL A 97 0.75 -13.85 -11.74
N ALA A 98 0.87 -12.58 -12.18
CA ALA A 98 1.27 -12.23 -13.53
C ALA A 98 2.68 -12.71 -13.89
N ASP A 99 3.60 -12.65 -12.96
CA ASP A 99 5.00 -13.03 -13.15
C ASP A 99 5.29 -14.50 -12.78
N GLY A 100 4.26 -15.30 -12.52
CA GLY A 100 4.39 -16.73 -12.23
C GLY A 100 5.03 -16.99 -10.85
N PHE A 101 4.58 -16.28 -9.85
CA PHE A 101 4.98 -16.44 -8.45
C PHE A 101 6.50 -16.29 -8.18
N PRO A 102 7.13 -15.17 -8.61
CA PRO A 102 8.52 -14.95 -8.26
C PRO A 102 8.66 -14.90 -6.73
N PRO A 103 9.74 -15.44 -6.16
CA PRO A 103 9.87 -15.58 -4.70
C PRO A 103 9.69 -14.29 -3.90
N ALA A 104 10.20 -13.17 -4.40
CA ALA A 104 10.14 -11.89 -3.68
C ALA A 104 8.70 -11.35 -3.63
N GLU A 105 8.03 -11.30 -4.77
CA GLU A 105 6.65 -10.83 -4.93
C GLU A 105 5.68 -11.77 -4.20
N PHE A 106 5.90 -13.07 -4.30
CA PHE A 106 5.10 -14.07 -3.59
C PHE A 106 5.24 -13.94 -2.07
N LEU A 107 6.46 -13.81 -1.56
CA LEU A 107 6.69 -13.57 -0.13
C LEU A 107 6.14 -12.21 0.33
N ALA A 108 6.21 -11.17 -0.49
CA ALA A 108 5.63 -9.86 -0.18
C ALA A 108 4.10 -9.96 -0.02
N LEU A 109 3.45 -10.70 -0.93
CA LEU A 109 2.01 -10.99 -0.83
C LEU A 109 1.68 -11.76 0.45
N LEU A 110 2.35 -12.89 0.71
CA LEU A 110 2.07 -13.74 1.88
C LEU A 110 2.33 -13.03 3.23
N LYS A 111 3.27 -12.09 3.27
CA LYS A 111 3.58 -11.25 4.45
C LYS A 111 2.67 -10.04 4.60
N HIS A 112 1.84 -9.74 3.60
CA HIS A 112 1.04 -8.52 3.60
C HIS A 112 0.15 -8.43 4.85
N PRO A 113 -0.01 -7.24 5.48
CA PRO A 113 -0.78 -7.09 6.71
C PRO A 113 -2.24 -7.53 6.63
N LEU A 114 -2.84 -7.52 5.44
CA LEU A 114 -4.22 -7.96 5.22
C LEU A 114 -4.38 -9.47 5.10
N VAL A 115 -3.28 -10.23 4.89
CA VAL A 115 -3.34 -11.69 4.76
C VAL A 115 -3.47 -12.33 6.14
N GLN A 116 -4.47 -13.22 6.32
CA GLN A 116 -4.70 -13.98 7.56
C GLN A 116 -4.74 -13.10 8.82
N ARG A 117 -5.61 -12.11 8.84
CA ARG A 117 -5.68 -11.12 9.95
C ARG A 117 -6.17 -11.66 11.29
N GLY A 118 -6.73 -12.86 11.31
CA GLY A 118 -7.29 -13.49 12.50
C GLY A 118 -6.25 -14.06 13.48
N GLU A 119 -6.69 -14.89 14.41
CA GLU A 119 -5.85 -15.53 15.43
C GLU A 119 -4.71 -16.37 14.85
N GLY A 120 -4.89 -16.90 13.63
CA GLY A 120 -3.87 -17.66 12.90
C GLY A 120 -2.69 -16.84 12.34
N ARG A 121 -2.72 -15.50 12.43
CA ARG A 121 -1.72 -14.62 11.81
C ARG A 121 -0.28 -14.94 12.20
N LEU A 122 0.00 -15.17 13.46
CA LEU A 122 1.36 -15.45 13.93
C LEU A 122 1.86 -16.79 13.39
N SER A 123 1.04 -17.83 13.45
CA SER A 123 1.37 -19.15 12.89
C SER A 123 1.59 -19.06 11.38
N TRP A 124 0.76 -18.32 10.66
CA TRP A 124 0.95 -18.06 9.24
C TRP A 124 2.29 -17.40 8.94
N LEU A 125 2.65 -16.34 9.68
CA LEU A 125 3.91 -15.63 9.49
C LEU A 125 5.13 -16.50 9.81
N ASP A 126 5.03 -17.41 10.77
CA ASP A 126 6.11 -18.36 11.06
C ASP A 126 6.34 -19.32 9.89
N HIS A 127 5.28 -19.87 9.29
CA HIS A 127 5.39 -20.68 8.08
C HIS A 127 5.94 -19.88 6.88
N VAL A 128 5.51 -18.63 6.71
CA VAL A 128 6.04 -17.74 5.65
C VAL A 128 7.52 -17.44 5.87
N ARG A 129 7.96 -17.28 7.12
CA ARG A 129 9.38 -17.11 7.47
C ARG A 129 10.19 -18.36 7.15
N GLU A 130 9.66 -19.53 7.45
CA GLU A 130 10.30 -20.81 7.08
C GLU A 130 10.40 -20.95 5.55
N LEU A 131 9.35 -20.60 4.81
CA LEU A 131 9.37 -20.55 3.35
C LEU A 131 10.45 -19.58 2.83
N ASP A 132 10.52 -18.37 3.39
CA ASP A 132 11.56 -17.38 3.05
C ASP A 132 12.97 -17.96 3.23
N LEU A 133 13.23 -18.64 4.34
CA LEU A 133 14.52 -19.28 4.59
C LEU A 133 14.84 -20.38 3.56
N LEU A 134 13.84 -21.14 3.12
CA LEU A 134 13.99 -22.17 2.10
C LEU A 134 14.22 -21.59 0.70
N LEU A 135 13.64 -20.44 0.40
CA LEU A 135 13.78 -19.73 -0.88
C LEU A 135 15.11 -18.95 -1.00
N ARG A 136 15.87 -18.80 0.11
CA ARG A 136 17.19 -18.16 0.08
C ARG A 136 18.22 -19.13 -0.52
N GLY A 137 18.60 -18.88 -1.76
CA GLY A 137 19.54 -19.70 -2.49
C GLY A 137 19.39 -19.54 -4.00
N PRO A 138 19.65 -20.58 -4.79
CA PRO A 138 19.41 -20.55 -6.21
C PRO A 138 17.94 -20.23 -6.51
N ARG A 139 17.71 -19.34 -7.46
CA ARG A 139 16.35 -18.93 -7.86
C ARG A 139 15.60 -20.17 -8.38
N PRO A 140 14.41 -20.47 -7.86
CA PRO A 140 13.59 -21.55 -8.39
C PRO A 140 13.13 -21.24 -9.81
N ALA A 141 12.77 -22.28 -10.55
CA ALA A 141 12.06 -22.11 -11.82
C ALA A 141 10.73 -21.37 -11.60
N PRO A 142 10.23 -20.65 -12.61
CA PRO A 142 8.93 -19.97 -12.51
C PRO A 142 7.78 -20.93 -12.15
N GLY A 143 6.76 -20.40 -11.50
CA GLY A 143 5.58 -21.14 -11.10
C GLY A 143 5.69 -21.83 -9.74
N LEU A 144 4.56 -22.27 -9.22
CA LEU A 144 4.47 -23.01 -7.97
C LEU A 144 5.25 -24.34 -8.03
N ALA A 145 5.32 -24.95 -9.21
CA ALA A 145 6.09 -26.17 -9.44
C ALA A 145 7.59 -25.97 -9.20
N GLY A 146 8.13 -24.79 -9.53
CA GLY A 146 9.53 -24.44 -9.26
C GLY A 146 9.83 -24.34 -7.78
N ILE A 147 8.93 -23.72 -7.03
CA ILE A 147 8.99 -23.67 -5.56
C ILE A 147 8.92 -25.08 -4.98
N ASP A 148 8.03 -25.91 -5.49
CA ASP A 148 7.87 -27.30 -5.07
C ASP A 148 9.11 -28.15 -5.35
N ALA A 149 9.75 -27.97 -6.49
CA ALA A 149 10.98 -28.67 -6.84
C ALA A 149 12.11 -28.30 -5.87
N LEU A 150 12.24 -27.02 -5.56
CA LEU A 150 13.22 -26.54 -4.58
C LEU A 150 12.97 -27.14 -3.19
N LEU A 151 11.72 -27.24 -2.79
CA LEU A 151 11.33 -27.81 -1.50
C LEU A 151 11.54 -29.33 -1.45
N ARG A 152 11.52 -30.04 -2.59
CA ARG A 152 11.81 -31.47 -2.69
C ARG A 152 13.30 -31.78 -2.76
N ALA A 153 14.12 -30.82 -3.20
CA ALA A 153 15.55 -31.03 -3.35
C ALA A 153 16.21 -31.40 -2.01
N GLU A 154 16.95 -32.50 -1.95
CA GLU A 154 17.59 -32.97 -0.72
C GLU A 154 18.72 -32.03 -0.29
N ASN A 155 18.47 -31.31 0.81
CA ASN A 155 19.48 -30.48 1.46
C ASN A 155 19.40 -30.72 2.98
N HIS A 156 20.49 -31.16 3.56
CA HIS A 156 20.57 -31.47 4.99
C HIS A 156 20.17 -30.29 5.89
N ARG A 157 20.47 -29.06 5.44
CA ARG A 157 20.21 -27.80 6.14
C ARG A 157 18.73 -27.48 6.30
N THR A 158 17.90 -27.94 5.36
CA THR A 158 16.48 -27.58 5.27
C THR A 158 15.53 -28.72 5.65
N ARG A 159 16.04 -29.92 5.97
CA ARG A 159 15.22 -31.13 6.27
C ARG A 159 14.20 -30.87 7.38
N LYS A 160 14.60 -30.21 8.47
CA LYS A 160 13.74 -29.94 9.62
C LYS A 160 12.64 -28.95 9.28
N LEU A 161 12.98 -27.87 8.57
CA LEU A 161 12.03 -26.83 8.13
C LEU A 161 10.99 -27.40 7.15
N ARG A 162 11.37 -28.31 6.28
CA ARG A 162 10.44 -28.92 5.31
C ARG A 162 9.33 -29.72 5.96
N GLY A 163 9.63 -30.48 7.02
CA GLY A 163 8.60 -31.27 7.70
C GLY A 163 7.50 -30.42 8.30
N ALA A 164 7.87 -29.31 8.91
CA ALA A 164 6.94 -28.37 9.54
C ALA A 164 6.05 -27.63 8.52
N ILE A 165 6.65 -27.21 7.38
CA ILE A 165 5.96 -26.36 6.40
C ILE A 165 5.08 -27.15 5.41
N THR A 166 5.28 -28.45 5.24
CA THR A 166 4.64 -29.24 4.18
C THR A 166 3.10 -29.18 4.18
N PRO A 167 2.39 -29.36 5.31
CA PRO A 167 0.92 -29.28 5.31
C PRO A 167 0.42 -27.87 4.93
N TRP A 168 0.99 -26.85 5.54
CA TRP A 168 0.65 -25.45 5.25
C TRP A 168 0.92 -25.11 3.78
N ARG A 169 2.08 -25.52 3.24
CA ARG A 169 2.42 -25.31 1.84
C ARG A 169 1.41 -25.95 0.88
N GLN A 170 0.90 -27.12 1.21
CA GLN A 170 -0.12 -27.77 0.38
C GLN A 170 -1.40 -26.93 0.33
N SER A 171 -1.82 -26.37 1.45
CA SER A 171 -2.97 -25.46 1.50
C SER A 171 -2.73 -24.22 0.66
N VAL A 172 -1.56 -23.57 0.80
CA VAL A 172 -1.18 -22.42 -0.02
C VAL A 172 -1.14 -22.79 -1.50
N ARG A 173 -0.55 -23.94 -1.88
CA ARG A 173 -0.53 -24.40 -3.26
C ARG A 173 -1.95 -24.53 -3.83
N THR A 174 -2.83 -25.25 -3.14
CA THR A 174 -4.22 -25.44 -3.58
C THR A 174 -4.94 -24.11 -3.78
N MET A 175 -4.66 -23.13 -2.94
CA MET A 175 -5.24 -21.79 -3.02
C MET A 175 -4.78 -21.04 -4.29
N PHE A 176 -3.50 -21.15 -4.66
CA PHE A 176 -2.92 -20.41 -5.78
C PHE A 176 -2.89 -21.19 -7.12
N GLU A 177 -3.04 -22.51 -7.11
CA GLU A 177 -2.97 -23.34 -8.30
C GLU A 177 -3.91 -22.91 -9.43
N PRO A 178 -5.17 -22.48 -9.18
CA PRO A 178 -6.03 -21.97 -10.24
C PRO A 178 -5.49 -20.74 -10.97
N MET A 179 -4.56 -20.02 -10.33
CA MET A 179 -3.98 -18.78 -10.87
C MET A 179 -2.76 -19.05 -11.78
N GLU A 180 -2.18 -20.25 -11.77
CA GLU A 180 -0.99 -20.56 -12.60
C GLU A 180 -1.25 -20.40 -14.10
N SER A 181 -2.48 -20.62 -14.55
CA SER A 181 -2.88 -20.49 -15.95
C SER A 181 -3.63 -19.21 -16.27
N LEU A 182 -3.80 -18.32 -15.30
CA LEU A 182 -4.68 -17.15 -15.45
C LEU A 182 -4.27 -16.23 -16.61
N PHE A 183 -2.96 -16.04 -16.81
CA PHE A 183 -2.43 -15.20 -17.89
C PHE A 183 -1.95 -16.00 -19.12
N ALA A 184 -2.29 -17.29 -19.22
CA ALA A 184 -1.95 -18.10 -20.39
C ALA A 184 -2.73 -17.68 -21.65
N ALA A 185 -3.85 -16.97 -21.50
CA ALA A 185 -4.65 -16.42 -22.57
C ALA A 185 -5.01 -14.96 -22.24
N PRO A 186 -5.31 -14.13 -23.26
CA PRO A 186 -5.80 -12.78 -23.02
C PRO A 186 -7.07 -12.79 -22.18
N LEU A 187 -7.08 -12.01 -21.10
CA LEU A 187 -8.21 -11.82 -20.21
C LEU A 187 -8.72 -10.39 -20.27
N ASP A 188 -10.04 -10.22 -20.23
CA ASP A 188 -10.65 -8.93 -19.97
C ASP A 188 -10.69 -8.66 -18.44
N TRP A 189 -10.81 -7.38 -18.07
CA TRP A 189 -10.80 -6.96 -16.67
C TRP A 189 -11.89 -7.61 -15.80
N PRO A 190 -13.16 -7.73 -16.25
CA PRO A 190 -14.19 -8.40 -15.47
C PRO A 190 -13.81 -9.84 -15.11
N LYS A 191 -13.38 -10.62 -16.11
CA LYS A 191 -12.97 -12.02 -15.88
C LYS A 191 -11.76 -12.13 -14.95
N LEU A 192 -10.78 -11.22 -15.09
CA LEU A 192 -9.64 -11.17 -14.19
C LEU A 192 -10.08 -10.95 -12.75
N LEU A 193 -10.95 -9.97 -12.51
CA LEU A 193 -11.46 -9.66 -11.18
C LEU A 193 -12.28 -10.81 -10.59
N ASP A 194 -13.12 -11.45 -11.40
CA ASP A 194 -13.91 -12.60 -10.96
C ASP A 194 -13.04 -13.80 -10.54
N GLN A 195 -11.88 -13.98 -11.18
CA GLN A 195 -10.94 -15.04 -10.82
C GLN A 195 -10.09 -14.68 -9.57
N LEU A 196 -9.67 -13.44 -9.44
CA LEU A 196 -8.83 -12.99 -8.32
C LEU A 196 -9.61 -12.78 -7.02
N ARG A 197 -10.89 -12.45 -7.11
CA ARG A 197 -11.72 -12.15 -5.96
C ARG A 197 -11.79 -13.29 -4.95
N PRO A 198 -12.12 -14.54 -5.31
CA PRO A 198 -12.16 -15.65 -4.36
C PRO A 198 -10.81 -15.89 -3.67
N LEU A 199 -9.71 -15.74 -4.42
CA LEU A 199 -8.38 -15.85 -3.86
C LEU A 199 -8.09 -14.75 -2.85
N ALA A 200 -8.45 -13.50 -3.17
CA ALA A 200 -8.26 -12.36 -2.28
C ALA A 200 -9.08 -12.52 -0.98
N GLU A 201 -10.33 -12.96 -1.09
CA GLU A 201 -11.20 -13.26 0.04
C GLU A 201 -10.58 -14.36 0.93
N ASN A 202 -10.20 -15.49 0.37
CA ASN A 202 -9.56 -16.60 1.10
C ASN A 202 -8.25 -16.18 1.79
N LEU A 203 -7.47 -15.29 1.18
CA LEU A 203 -6.23 -14.80 1.78
C LEU A 203 -6.49 -13.85 2.95
N THR A 204 -7.56 -13.07 2.92
CA THR A 204 -7.81 -12.01 3.90
C THR A 204 -8.66 -12.45 5.09
N ASP A 205 -9.56 -13.39 4.91
CA ASP A 205 -10.54 -13.77 5.93
C ASP A 205 -9.98 -14.73 7.00
N GLY A 206 -8.83 -15.34 6.77
CA GLY A 206 -8.15 -16.14 7.78
C GLY A 206 -8.92 -17.40 8.23
N THR A 207 -9.77 -17.97 7.37
CA THR A 207 -10.50 -19.23 7.61
C THR A 207 -9.65 -20.45 7.31
#